data_f4b1c1af570151544d10441087741134
#
_entry.id   f4b1c1af570151544d10441087741134
#
_cell.length_a   1.000
_cell.length_b   1.000
_cell.length_c   1.000
_cell.angle_alpha   90.00
_cell.angle_beta   90.00
_cell.angle_gamma   90.00
#
_symmetry.space_group_name_H-M   'P 1'
#
loop_
_entity.id
_entity.type
_entity.pdbx_description
1 polymer ?
#
loop_
_entity_poly.entity_id
_entity_poly.type
_entity_poly.pdbx_seq_one_letter_code
_entity_poly.pdbx_strand_id
1 'polypeptide(L)'
;MTTEEWKFINTFAPWFSAIGTLLAVMVSLYLAHTSRRQKLKVTASIMQMLTVGQKEDVYPEYVWLRATNIGHTKVKMTNFGWKVGFFKKRTFLQTNPKNIYSSDMPTTIDEGEEATWLIDINDNQWMKDFYEKILEKSLWNLWSL
;
A
#
# COMPACT_ATOMS: atom_id res chain seq x y z
N MET A 1 -7.84 -57.49 -19.17
CA MET A 1 -8.08 -57.04 -17.77
C MET A 1 -8.92 -58.12 -17.09
N THR A 2 -8.40 -58.71 -16.06
CA THR A 2 -9.09 -59.76 -15.31
C THR A 2 -10.02 -59.13 -14.25
N THR A 3 -11.05 -59.87 -13.81
CA THR A 3 -12.00 -59.42 -12.78
C THR A 3 -11.31 -59.06 -11.46
N GLU A 4 -10.15 -59.61 -11.16
CA GLU A 4 -9.31 -59.32 -9.99
C GLU A 4 -8.65 -57.95 -10.09
N GLU A 5 -8.17 -57.56 -11.27
CA GLU A 5 -7.57 -56.22 -11.51
C GLU A 5 -8.61 -55.11 -11.34
N TRP A 6 -9.85 -55.34 -11.79
CA TRP A 6 -10.95 -54.40 -11.58
C TRP A 6 -11.34 -54.24 -10.12
N LYS A 7 -11.34 -55.31 -9.33
CA LYS A 7 -11.59 -55.22 -7.88
C LYS A 7 -10.51 -54.41 -7.17
N PHE A 8 -9.25 -54.61 -7.54
CA PHE A 8 -8.14 -53.88 -6.99
C PHE A 8 -8.25 -52.38 -7.28
N ILE A 9 -8.54 -51.98 -8.53
CA ILE A 9 -8.72 -50.58 -8.92
C ILE A 9 -9.88 -49.92 -8.15
N ASN A 10 -11.01 -50.63 -8.04
CA ASN A 10 -12.18 -50.13 -7.31
C ASN A 10 -11.92 -49.89 -5.82
N THR A 11 -10.95 -50.59 -5.21
CA THR A 11 -10.57 -50.37 -3.82
C THR A 11 -9.87 -49.03 -3.62
N PHE A 12 -9.17 -48.50 -4.62
CA PHE A 12 -8.51 -47.21 -4.56
C PHE A 12 -9.41 -46.02 -4.94
N ALA A 13 -10.48 -46.25 -5.69
CA ALA A 13 -11.36 -45.16 -6.13
C ALA A 13 -11.92 -44.31 -4.99
N PRO A 14 -12.37 -44.84 -3.83
CA PRO A 14 -12.82 -44.06 -2.69
C PRO A 14 -11.71 -43.18 -2.10
N TRP A 15 -10.48 -43.67 -2.08
CA TRP A 15 -9.32 -42.90 -1.57
C TRP A 15 -9.00 -41.71 -2.45
N PHE A 16 -9.02 -41.89 -3.78
CA PHE A 16 -8.83 -40.77 -4.71
C PHE A 16 -9.95 -39.75 -4.59
N SER A 17 -11.19 -40.19 -4.42
CA SER A 17 -12.31 -39.30 -4.18
C SER A 17 -12.16 -38.50 -2.88
N ALA A 18 -11.76 -39.15 -1.79
CA ALA A 18 -11.56 -38.52 -0.50
C ALA A 18 -10.43 -37.47 -0.55
N ILE A 19 -9.30 -37.80 -1.18
CA ILE A 19 -8.20 -36.88 -1.39
C ILE A 19 -8.61 -35.69 -2.24
N GLY A 20 -9.33 -35.94 -3.35
CA GLY A 20 -9.83 -34.92 -4.26
C GLY A 20 -10.76 -33.92 -3.56
N THR A 21 -11.69 -34.40 -2.73
CA THR A 21 -12.60 -33.54 -1.97
C THR A 21 -11.84 -32.72 -0.92
N LEU A 22 -10.87 -33.31 -0.22
CA LEU A 22 -10.05 -32.61 0.76
C LEU A 22 -9.24 -31.49 0.10
N LEU A 23 -8.61 -31.77 -1.05
CA LEU A 23 -7.87 -30.77 -1.82
C LEU A 23 -8.79 -29.65 -2.31
N ALA A 24 -9.99 -29.97 -2.81
CA ALA A 24 -10.96 -28.98 -3.25
C ALA A 24 -11.37 -28.02 -2.11
N VAL A 25 -11.60 -28.55 -0.91
CA VAL A 25 -11.91 -27.76 0.29
C VAL A 25 -10.73 -26.86 0.68
N MET A 26 -9.51 -27.41 0.68
CA MET A 26 -8.31 -26.60 0.99
C MET A 26 -8.12 -25.46 0.00
N VAL A 27 -8.25 -25.72 -1.29
CA VAL A 27 -8.13 -24.68 -2.33
C VAL A 27 -9.23 -23.63 -2.18
N SER A 28 -10.47 -24.05 -1.91
CA SER A 28 -11.59 -23.13 -1.68
C SER A 28 -11.36 -22.21 -0.48
N LEU A 29 -10.88 -22.76 0.64
CA LEU A 29 -10.54 -22.00 1.83
C LEU A 29 -9.36 -21.04 1.58
N TYR A 30 -8.35 -21.49 0.87
CA TYR A 30 -7.21 -20.66 0.50
C TYR A 30 -7.65 -19.47 -0.37
N LEU A 31 -8.47 -19.71 -1.40
CA LEU A 31 -8.99 -18.65 -2.26
C LEU A 31 -9.88 -17.67 -1.47
N ALA A 32 -10.79 -18.17 -0.62
CA ALA A 32 -11.65 -17.35 0.21
C ALA A 32 -10.84 -16.48 1.18
N HIS A 33 -9.77 -17.01 1.77
CA HIS A 33 -8.90 -16.24 2.65
C HIS A 33 -8.10 -15.17 1.89
N THR A 34 -7.58 -15.53 0.70
CA THR A 34 -6.77 -14.61 -0.11
C THR A 34 -7.60 -13.48 -0.72
N SER A 35 -8.84 -13.78 -1.14
CA SER A 35 -9.75 -12.79 -1.72
C SER A 35 -10.21 -11.72 -0.72
N ARG A 36 -10.25 -12.04 0.57
CA ARG A 36 -10.66 -11.10 1.62
C ARG A 36 -9.54 -10.18 2.11
N ARG A 37 -8.31 -10.35 1.64
CA ARG A 37 -7.21 -9.50 2.08
C ARG A 37 -7.34 -8.09 1.49
N GLN A 38 -7.38 -7.12 2.37
CA GLN A 38 -7.25 -5.71 1.98
C GLN A 38 -5.86 -5.48 1.38
N LYS A 39 -5.79 -4.92 0.19
CA LYS A 39 -4.55 -4.60 -0.49
C LYS A 39 -4.55 -3.13 -0.85
N LEU A 40 -3.71 -2.36 -0.19
CA LEU A 40 -3.56 -0.94 -0.44
C LEU A 40 -2.14 -0.69 -0.98
N LYS A 41 -2.06 -0.08 -2.14
CA LYS A 41 -0.79 0.41 -2.71
C LYS A 41 -0.65 1.87 -2.34
N VAL A 42 0.38 2.20 -1.57
CA VAL A 42 0.69 3.58 -1.19
C VAL A 42 1.92 4.04 -1.94
N THR A 43 1.83 5.19 -2.59
CA THR A 43 2.94 5.87 -3.27
C THR A 43 3.09 7.27 -2.71
N ALA A 44 4.33 7.70 -2.52
CA ALA A 44 4.67 9.04 -2.11
C ALA A 44 5.65 9.63 -3.14
N SER A 45 5.42 10.86 -3.56
CA SER A 45 6.29 11.61 -4.46
C SER A 45 6.39 13.06 -4.03
N ILE A 46 7.52 13.69 -4.30
CA ILE A 46 7.69 15.13 -4.10
C ILE A 46 7.30 15.81 -5.40
N MET A 47 6.51 16.86 -5.33
CA MET A 47 6.08 17.66 -6.46
C MET A 47 6.16 19.15 -6.14
N GLN A 48 6.43 19.95 -7.15
CA GLN A 48 6.33 21.41 -7.10
C GLN A 48 5.05 21.84 -7.81
N MET A 49 4.30 22.72 -7.19
CA MET A 49 3.08 23.25 -7.80
C MET A 49 3.42 24.51 -8.58
N LEU A 50 3.26 24.43 -9.90
CA LEU A 50 3.47 25.57 -10.80
C LEU A 50 2.13 26.29 -11.01
N THR A 51 2.01 27.52 -10.55
CA THR A 51 0.83 28.35 -10.82
C THR A 51 1.08 29.22 -12.03
N VAL A 52 0.23 29.09 -13.04
CA VAL A 52 0.36 29.88 -14.28
C VAL A 52 0.13 31.35 -13.97
N GLY A 53 1.13 32.18 -14.26
CA GLY A 53 1.06 33.62 -14.08
C GLY A 53 1.76 34.19 -12.83
N GLN A 54 2.24 33.37 -11.93
CA GLN A 54 3.10 33.80 -10.84
C GLN A 54 4.58 33.74 -11.26
N LYS A 55 5.23 34.88 -11.21
CA LYS A 55 6.70 34.98 -11.27
C LYS A 55 7.25 34.89 -9.86
N GLU A 56 7.17 33.74 -9.25
CA GLU A 56 7.85 33.50 -7.99
C GLU A 56 9.14 32.72 -8.26
N ASP A 57 10.25 33.18 -7.68
CA ASP A 57 11.54 32.50 -7.79
C ASP A 57 11.59 31.20 -6.98
N VAL A 58 10.59 30.96 -6.11
CA VAL A 58 10.49 29.77 -5.26
C VAL A 58 9.10 29.16 -5.41
N TYR A 59 9.06 27.95 -5.92
CA TYR A 59 7.83 27.18 -6.03
C TYR A 59 7.61 26.34 -4.75
N PRO A 60 6.39 26.32 -4.18
CA PRO A 60 6.10 25.52 -3.00
C PRO A 60 6.24 24.02 -3.30
N GLU A 61 6.93 23.31 -2.42
CA GLU A 61 7.14 21.87 -2.51
C GLU A 61 6.14 21.13 -1.64
N TYR A 62 5.54 20.09 -2.23
CA TYR A 62 4.55 19.25 -1.59
C TYR A 62 4.96 17.78 -1.63
N VAL A 63 4.64 17.05 -0.58
CA VAL A 63 4.60 15.59 -0.64
C VAL A 63 3.23 15.16 -1.10
N TRP A 64 3.17 14.54 -2.27
CA TRP A 64 1.97 13.93 -2.80
C TRP A 64 1.89 12.48 -2.38
N LEU A 65 0.95 12.19 -1.49
CA LEU A 65 0.65 10.84 -1.03
C LEU A 65 -0.59 10.34 -1.76
N ARG A 66 -0.48 9.17 -2.37
CA ARG A 66 -1.58 8.50 -3.06
C ARG A 66 -1.75 7.11 -2.49
N ALA A 67 -2.97 6.75 -2.12
CA ALA A 67 -3.35 5.41 -1.69
C ALA A 67 -4.39 4.85 -2.65
N THR A 68 -4.05 3.77 -3.35
CA THR A 68 -4.93 3.10 -4.32
C THR A 68 -5.32 1.74 -3.76
N ASN A 69 -6.61 1.44 -3.72
CA ASN A 69 -7.10 0.13 -3.34
C ASN A 69 -6.98 -0.84 -4.51
N ILE A 70 -6.01 -1.76 -4.42
CA ILE A 70 -5.77 -2.83 -5.41
C ILE A 70 -6.36 -4.18 -4.98
N GLY A 71 -7.14 -4.20 -3.90
CA GLY A 71 -7.87 -5.36 -3.41
C GLY A 71 -9.35 -5.26 -3.76
N HIS A 72 -10.07 -6.37 -3.60
CA HIS A 72 -11.52 -6.46 -3.87
C HIS A 72 -12.40 -6.01 -2.69
N THR A 73 -11.79 -5.58 -1.59
CA THR A 73 -12.53 -5.20 -0.38
C THR A 73 -12.36 -3.72 -0.12
N LYS A 74 -13.44 -3.02 0.22
CA LYS A 74 -13.40 -1.60 0.62
C LYS A 74 -12.43 -1.39 1.78
N VAL A 75 -11.61 -0.36 1.68
CA VAL A 75 -10.63 0.01 2.71
C VAL A 75 -11.02 1.34 3.33
N LYS A 76 -11.26 1.36 4.64
CA LYS A 76 -11.50 2.59 5.38
C LYS A 76 -10.18 3.10 5.94
N MET A 77 -9.74 4.27 5.47
CA MET A 77 -8.58 4.97 6.01
C MET A 77 -9.03 6.01 7.03
N THR A 78 -8.50 5.92 8.23
CA THR A 78 -8.79 6.88 9.31
C THR A 78 -7.64 7.85 9.54
N ASN A 79 -6.41 7.38 9.37
CA ASN A 79 -5.20 8.16 9.56
C ASN A 79 -4.08 7.60 8.70
N PHE A 80 -3.09 8.40 8.43
CA PHE A 80 -1.80 7.93 7.92
C PHE A 80 -0.66 8.51 8.73
N GLY A 81 0.49 7.87 8.66
CA GLY A 81 1.65 8.28 9.43
C GLY A 81 2.95 7.88 8.77
N TRP A 82 4.00 8.52 9.22
CA TRP A 82 5.36 8.31 8.72
C TRP A 82 6.16 7.51 9.74
N LYS A 83 6.93 6.56 9.27
CA LYS A 83 7.81 5.76 10.10
C LYS A 83 9.25 5.98 9.65
N VAL A 84 10.02 6.61 10.51
CA VAL A 84 11.39 7.03 10.20
C VAL A 84 12.37 6.38 11.16
N GLY A 85 13.51 5.92 10.62
CA GLY A 85 14.61 5.33 11.38
C GLY A 85 14.81 3.85 11.13
N PHE A 86 16.07 3.42 11.15
CA PHE A 86 16.45 2.03 10.94
C PHE A 86 16.39 1.22 12.23
N PHE A 87 17.06 1.67 13.30
CA PHE A 87 17.08 0.98 14.59
C PHE A 87 16.05 1.54 15.58
N LYS A 88 15.94 2.86 15.72
CA LYS A 88 14.92 3.53 16.54
C LYS A 88 13.86 4.14 15.63
N LYS A 89 12.79 3.38 15.39
CA LYS A 89 11.67 3.83 14.56
C LYS A 89 10.86 4.88 15.32
N ARG A 90 10.81 6.10 14.79
CA ARG A 90 9.88 7.13 15.25
C ARG A 90 8.66 7.12 14.34
N THR A 91 7.48 7.16 14.91
CA THR A 91 6.22 7.21 14.17
C THR A 91 5.63 8.60 14.36
N PHE A 92 5.35 9.27 13.26
CA PHE A 92 4.68 10.56 13.22
C PHE A 92 3.29 10.33 12.63
N LEU A 93 2.26 10.77 13.33
CA LEU A 93 0.89 10.70 12.86
C LEU A 93 0.56 12.03 12.19
N GLN A 94 0.11 11.97 10.95
CA GLN A 94 -0.40 13.15 10.25
C GLN A 94 -1.90 13.23 10.48
N THR A 95 -2.33 14.29 11.13
CA THR A 95 -3.74 14.64 11.22
C THR A 95 -4.14 15.47 10.02
N ASN A 96 -5.26 15.13 9.43
CA ASN A 96 -5.94 15.73 8.27
C ASN A 96 -5.23 16.95 7.62
N PRO A 97 -4.51 16.77 6.50
CA PRO A 97 -3.93 17.88 5.77
C PRO A 97 -5.05 18.75 5.20
N LYS A 98 -5.20 19.95 5.74
CA LYS A 98 -6.18 20.94 5.27
C LYS A 98 -5.75 21.52 3.92
N ASN A 99 -5.91 20.74 2.86
CA ASN A 99 -5.65 21.22 1.50
C ASN A 99 -6.86 20.88 0.64
N ILE A 100 -7.28 21.80 -0.22
CA ILE A 100 -8.42 21.63 -1.14
C ILE A 100 -8.24 20.47 -2.12
N TYR A 101 -7.01 20.04 -2.37
CA TYR A 101 -6.65 18.89 -3.22
C TYR A 101 -6.48 17.59 -2.45
N SER A 102 -6.73 17.58 -1.14
CA SER A 102 -6.61 16.41 -0.29
C SER A 102 -7.98 15.77 -0.05
N SER A 103 -8.01 14.45 -0.09
CA SER A 103 -9.20 13.70 0.30
C SER A 103 -9.48 13.89 1.79
N ASP A 104 -10.75 14.00 2.15
CA ASP A 104 -11.16 14.11 3.55
C ASP A 104 -10.80 12.85 4.34
N MET A 105 -10.58 13.02 5.64
CA MET A 105 -10.38 11.90 6.56
C MET A 105 -11.44 11.91 7.66
N PRO A 106 -12.06 10.78 7.99
CA PRO A 106 -11.84 9.42 7.44
C PRO A 106 -12.44 9.23 6.05
N THR A 107 -11.75 8.50 5.16
CA THR A 107 -12.24 8.17 3.82
C THR A 107 -12.37 6.67 3.61
N THR A 108 -13.28 6.27 2.73
CA THR A 108 -13.43 4.87 2.29
C THR A 108 -13.04 4.80 0.81
N ILE A 109 -12.14 3.89 0.50
CA ILE A 109 -11.60 3.71 -0.85
C ILE A 109 -12.18 2.39 -1.39
N ASP A 110 -12.98 2.46 -2.41
CA ASP A 110 -13.57 1.31 -3.08
C ASP A 110 -12.53 0.61 -3.99
N GLU A 111 -12.88 -0.54 -4.54
CA GLU A 111 -11.99 -1.29 -5.43
C GLU A 111 -11.61 -0.45 -6.65
N GLY A 112 -10.31 -0.34 -6.92
CA GLY A 112 -9.79 0.45 -8.03
C GLY A 112 -9.79 1.96 -7.81
N GLU A 113 -10.38 2.47 -6.72
CA GLU A 113 -10.37 3.89 -6.40
C GLU A 113 -9.07 4.30 -5.71
N GLU A 114 -8.84 5.60 -5.71
CA GLU A 114 -7.69 6.21 -5.05
C GLU A 114 -8.08 7.41 -4.19
N ALA A 115 -7.34 7.60 -3.11
CA ALA A 115 -7.38 8.80 -2.30
C ALA A 115 -6.01 9.48 -2.31
N THR A 116 -6.00 10.80 -2.35
CA THR A 116 -4.79 11.60 -2.49
C THR A 116 -4.71 12.65 -1.39
N TRP A 117 -3.49 12.91 -0.92
CA TRP A 117 -3.22 13.96 0.06
C TRP A 117 -1.98 14.73 -0.38
N LEU A 118 -2.11 16.06 -0.37
CA LEU A 118 -1.01 16.98 -0.54
C LEU A 118 -0.60 17.53 0.82
N ILE A 119 0.67 17.37 1.16
CA ILE A 119 1.23 17.83 2.42
C ILE A 119 2.30 18.87 2.10
N ASP A 120 2.08 20.09 2.57
CA ASP A 120 3.06 21.16 2.41
C ASP A 120 4.29 20.88 3.26
N ILE A 121 5.47 20.90 2.64
CA ILE A 121 6.74 20.65 3.32
C ILE A 121 7.08 21.85 4.22
N ASN A 122 6.72 23.04 3.80
CA ASN A 122 7.07 24.26 4.52
C ASN A 122 6.21 24.50 5.78
N ASP A 123 4.94 24.03 5.72
CA ASP A 123 4.01 24.15 6.85
C ASP A 123 4.29 23.12 7.97
N ASN A 124 5.11 22.10 7.67
CA ASN A 124 5.45 21.02 8.59
C ASN A 124 6.95 21.01 8.92
N GLN A 125 7.33 21.70 10.00
CA GLN A 125 8.73 21.84 10.44
C GLN A 125 9.49 20.48 10.49
N TRP A 126 8.85 19.43 11.02
CA TRP A 126 9.46 18.09 11.09
C TRP A 126 9.74 17.47 9.72
N MET A 127 8.91 17.79 8.72
CA MET A 127 9.07 17.28 7.36
C MET A 127 10.21 18.01 6.65
N LYS A 128 10.35 19.32 6.91
CA LYS A 128 11.46 20.12 6.43
C LYS A 128 12.79 19.61 6.98
N ASP A 129 12.88 19.40 8.29
CA ASP A 129 14.06 18.84 8.95
C ASP A 129 14.41 17.43 8.41
N PHE A 130 13.40 16.64 8.07
CA PHE A 130 13.58 15.31 7.50
C PHE A 130 14.09 15.37 6.06
N TYR A 131 13.53 16.26 5.26
CA TYR A 131 13.91 16.47 3.87
C TYR A 131 15.35 16.99 3.76
N GLU A 132 15.73 17.97 4.57
CA GLU A 132 17.09 18.48 4.66
C GLU A 132 18.09 17.38 5.02
N LYS A 133 17.79 16.54 6.00
CA LYS A 133 18.63 15.41 6.39
C LYS A 133 18.79 14.33 5.32
N ILE A 134 17.78 14.11 4.50
CA ILE A 134 17.87 13.16 3.37
C ILE A 134 18.76 13.72 2.27
N LEU A 135 18.59 14.99 1.93
CA LEU A 135 19.42 15.67 0.93
C LEU A 135 20.89 15.71 1.36
N GLU A 136 21.15 16.07 2.61
CA GLU A 136 22.50 16.09 3.17
C GLU A 136 23.18 14.73 3.06
N LYS A 137 22.48 13.65 3.43
CA LYS A 137 22.99 12.28 3.29
C LYS A 137 23.18 11.83 1.83
N SER A 138 22.31 12.25 0.94
CA SER A 138 22.41 11.94 -0.49
C SER A 138 23.63 12.65 -1.12
N LEU A 139 23.91 13.87 -0.74
CA LEU A 139 25.08 14.62 -1.19
C LEU A 139 26.39 14.03 -0.65
N TRP A 140 26.42 13.59 0.61
CA TRP A 140 27.60 12.91 1.18
C TRP A 140 27.95 11.61 0.46
N ASN A 141 26.95 10.83 0.03
CA ASN A 141 27.18 9.61 -0.73
C ASN A 141 27.67 9.85 -2.17
N LEU A 142 27.44 11.02 -2.73
CA LEU A 142 27.95 11.41 -4.06
C LEU A 142 29.40 11.93 -4.01
N TRP A 143 29.89 12.40 -2.87
CA TRP A 143 31.24 12.90 -2.69
C TRP A 143 32.22 11.83 -2.15
N SER A 144 31.74 10.65 -1.81
CA SER A 144 32.55 9.53 -1.30
C SER A 144 32.86 8.43 -2.36
N LEU A 145 32.56 8.71 -3.64
CA LEU A 145 32.97 7.94 -4.81
C LEU A 145 34.07 8.67 -5.55
#